data_8ad4c1e461157bdf3de64fc5eb6f14c4
#
_entry.id   8ad4c1e461157bdf3de64fc5eb6f14c4
#
_cell.length_a   1.000
_cell.length_b   1.000
_cell.length_c   1.000
_cell.angle_alpha   90.00
_cell.angle_beta   90.00
_cell.angle_gamma   90.00
#
_symmetry.space_group_name_H-M   'P 1'
#
loop_
_entity.id
_entity.type
_entity.pdbx_description
1 polymer ?
#
loop_
_entity_poly.entity_id
_entity_poly.type
_entity_poly.pdbx_seq_one_letter_code
_entity_poly.pdbx_strand_id
1 'polypeptide(L)'
;MSDIHQLKKALDSLLNQDSQQDREKNWLLEHADSQDIKNLINKLSTRDLHVIAAIYQLQPTPAKKLPSALKLSQPTISRAVSKLANLQLLSRYKATQNSKEIIVNLTNMGNQIAKIHAQLEIHIDQKLTATLAKYSSEEINQVTEVLQKLSKV
;
A
#
# COMPACT_ATOMS: atom_id res chain seq x y z
N MET A 1 21.21 16.26 24.77
CA MET A 1 21.79 15.75 23.53
C MET A 1 21.42 14.32 23.27
N SER A 2 21.43 13.50 24.28
CA SER A 2 21.10 12.09 24.14
C SER A 2 19.70 11.84 23.58
N ASP A 3 18.71 12.62 24.01
CA ASP A 3 17.30 12.36 23.67
C ASP A 3 17.02 12.59 22.18
N ILE A 4 17.49 13.70 21.62
CA ILE A 4 17.32 14.01 20.20
C ILE A 4 18.10 13.03 19.35
N HIS A 5 19.31 12.67 19.79
CA HIS A 5 20.14 11.71 19.06
C HIS A 5 19.50 10.31 19.05
N GLN A 6 18.96 9.89 20.19
CA GLN A 6 18.25 8.61 20.29
C GLN A 6 17.00 8.59 19.43
N LEU A 7 16.23 9.68 19.44
CA LEU A 7 15.05 9.81 18.60
C LEU A 7 15.42 9.74 17.12
N LYS A 8 16.48 10.45 16.73
CA LYS A 8 16.96 10.41 15.35
C LYS A 8 17.34 8.99 14.92
N LYS A 9 18.06 8.26 15.76
CA LYS A 9 18.40 6.86 15.49
C LYS A 9 17.16 5.98 15.31
N ALA A 10 16.16 6.17 16.19
CA ALA A 10 14.92 5.41 16.13
C ALA A 10 14.15 5.72 14.81
N LEU A 11 14.09 7.00 14.42
CA LEU A 11 13.47 7.40 13.17
C LEU A 11 14.21 6.84 11.97
N ASP A 12 15.54 6.90 11.96
CA ASP A 12 16.35 6.34 10.88
C ASP A 12 16.09 4.85 10.72
N SER A 13 15.95 4.14 11.83
CA SER A 13 15.64 2.71 11.84
C SER A 13 14.26 2.42 11.25
N LEU A 14 13.26 3.24 11.58
CA LEU A 14 11.90 3.10 11.03
C LEU A 14 11.84 3.47 9.55
N LEU A 15 12.60 4.48 9.15
CA LEU A 15 12.57 5.03 7.80
C LEU A 15 13.51 4.30 6.83
N ASN A 16 14.18 3.24 7.27
CA ASN A 16 14.97 2.40 6.39
C ASN A 16 14.01 1.64 5.45
N GLN A 17 13.70 2.31 4.33
CA GLN A 17 12.64 1.88 3.41
C GLN A 17 12.94 0.54 2.76
N ASP A 18 14.20 0.25 2.47
CA ASP A 18 14.57 -0.99 1.81
C ASP A 18 14.20 -2.21 2.66
N SER A 19 14.50 -2.16 3.95
CA SER A 19 14.16 -3.27 4.84
C SER A 19 12.65 -3.40 5.08
N GLN A 20 11.90 -2.30 5.05
CA GLN A 20 10.43 -2.35 5.19
C GLN A 20 9.76 -2.93 3.95
N GLN A 21 10.17 -2.51 2.76
CA GLN A 21 9.63 -3.04 1.51
C GLN A 21 9.90 -4.53 1.40
N ASP A 22 11.09 -4.97 1.76
CA ASP A 22 11.45 -6.38 1.76
C ASP A 22 10.61 -7.17 2.76
N ARG A 23 10.34 -6.62 3.96
CA ARG A 23 9.50 -7.27 4.97
C ARG A 23 8.06 -7.45 4.50
N GLU A 24 7.47 -6.41 3.92
CA GLU A 24 6.10 -6.48 3.39
C GLU A 24 6.01 -7.54 2.31
N LYS A 25 6.91 -7.50 1.35
CA LYS A 25 6.95 -8.46 0.25
C LYS A 25 7.17 -9.88 0.74
N ASN A 26 8.10 -10.08 1.67
CA ASN A 26 8.37 -11.39 2.26
C ASN A 26 7.14 -11.94 3.00
N TRP A 27 6.44 -11.08 3.73
CA TRP A 27 5.21 -11.48 4.42
C TRP A 27 4.15 -11.96 3.42
N LEU A 28 3.97 -11.20 2.33
CA LEU A 28 3.03 -11.58 1.27
C LEU A 28 3.41 -12.91 0.63
N LEU A 29 4.70 -13.12 0.36
CA LEU A 29 5.19 -14.36 -0.22
C LEU A 29 4.98 -15.56 0.71
N GLU A 30 5.16 -15.38 2.01
CA GLU A 30 4.93 -16.43 3.00
C GLU A 30 3.46 -16.83 3.12
N HIS A 31 2.53 -15.91 2.82
CA HIS A 31 1.09 -16.12 2.95
C HIS A 31 0.40 -16.34 1.61
N ALA A 32 1.14 -16.40 0.51
CA ALA A 32 0.58 -16.68 -0.80
C ALA A 32 0.21 -18.17 -0.94
N ASP A 33 -0.96 -18.43 -1.52
CA ASP A 33 -1.53 -19.78 -1.58
C ASP A 33 -0.95 -20.62 -2.73
N SER A 34 -0.31 -20.01 -3.71
CA SER A 34 0.19 -20.71 -4.89
C SER A 34 1.49 -20.13 -5.39
N GLN A 35 2.23 -20.94 -6.14
CA GLN A 35 3.46 -20.48 -6.79
C GLN A 35 3.19 -19.38 -7.83
N ASP A 36 2.03 -19.45 -8.52
CA ASP A 36 1.65 -18.43 -9.49
C ASP A 36 1.49 -17.07 -8.83
N ILE A 37 0.83 -17.02 -7.67
CA ILE A 37 0.68 -15.78 -6.89
C ILE A 37 2.04 -15.28 -6.40
N LYS A 38 2.91 -16.16 -5.92
CA LYS A 38 4.27 -15.79 -5.50
C LYS A 38 5.07 -15.17 -6.66
N ASN A 39 4.98 -15.77 -7.84
CA ASN A 39 5.67 -15.26 -9.03
C ASN A 39 5.16 -13.87 -9.41
N LEU A 40 3.87 -13.63 -9.30
CA LEU A 40 3.28 -12.31 -9.57
C LEU A 40 3.74 -11.27 -8.53
N ILE A 41 3.68 -11.63 -7.24
CA ILE A 41 4.13 -10.73 -6.16
C ILE A 41 5.59 -10.31 -6.38
N ASN A 42 6.44 -11.23 -6.82
CA ASN A 42 7.85 -10.93 -7.10
C ASN A 42 8.04 -9.88 -8.20
N LYS A 43 7.07 -9.72 -9.09
CA LYS A 43 7.11 -8.72 -10.18
C LYS A 43 6.55 -7.37 -9.76
N LEU A 44 5.99 -7.25 -8.56
CA LEU A 44 5.33 -6.04 -8.09
C LEU A 44 6.23 -5.22 -7.18
N SER A 45 6.16 -3.90 -7.33
CA SER A 45 6.76 -2.96 -6.39
C SER A 45 5.79 -2.69 -5.24
N THR A 46 6.27 -2.06 -4.17
CA THR A 46 5.41 -1.60 -3.07
C THR A 46 4.31 -0.66 -3.59
N ARG A 47 4.65 0.22 -4.52
CA ARG A 47 3.67 1.11 -5.14
C ARG A 47 2.59 0.33 -5.87
N ASP A 48 2.96 -0.69 -6.63
CA ASP A 48 1.99 -1.55 -7.32
C ASP A 48 1.03 -2.21 -6.33
N LEU A 49 1.54 -2.69 -5.21
CA LEU A 49 0.72 -3.29 -4.16
C LEU A 49 -0.25 -2.28 -3.55
N HIS A 50 0.18 -1.03 -3.36
CA HIS A 50 -0.69 0.03 -2.86
C HIS A 50 -1.78 0.40 -3.87
N VAL A 51 -1.46 0.39 -5.17
CA VAL A 51 -2.47 0.61 -6.22
C VAL A 51 -3.49 -0.52 -6.22
N ILE A 52 -3.04 -1.76 -6.12
CA ILE A 52 -3.93 -2.93 -6.01
C ILE A 52 -4.86 -2.78 -4.79
N ALA A 53 -4.31 -2.41 -3.64
CA ALA A 53 -5.09 -2.24 -2.41
C ALA A 53 -6.15 -1.15 -2.56
N ALA A 54 -5.82 -0.02 -3.20
CA ALA A 54 -6.76 1.07 -3.43
C ALA A 54 -7.88 0.66 -4.39
N ILE A 55 -7.54 -0.03 -5.48
CA ILE A 55 -8.55 -0.52 -6.41
C ILE A 55 -9.47 -1.53 -5.74
N TYR A 56 -8.92 -2.40 -4.90
CA TYR A 56 -9.70 -3.39 -4.16
C TYR A 56 -10.81 -2.72 -3.31
N GLN A 57 -10.48 -1.60 -2.68
CA GLN A 57 -11.44 -0.86 -1.84
C GLN A 57 -12.47 -0.08 -2.66
N LEU A 58 -12.07 0.41 -3.85
CA LEU A 58 -12.87 1.35 -4.63
C LEU A 58 -13.61 0.70 -5.81
N GLN A 59 -13.24 -0.52 -6.19
CA GLN A 59 -13.72 -1.17 -7.42
C GLN A 59 -15.23 -1.42 -7.42
N PRO A 60 -15.90 -1.27 -8.59
CA PRO A 60 -15.36 -0.71 -9.80
C PRO A 60 -15.17 0.80 -9.67
N THR A 61 -14.10 1.34 -10.24
CA THR A 61 -13.81 2.77 -10.09
C THR A 61 -13.25 3.36 -11.38
N PRO A 62 -13.61 4.63 -11.70
CA PRO A 62 -12.93 5.33 -12.79
C PRO A 62 -11.44 5.48 -12.50
N ALA A 63 -10.60 5.18 -13.48
CA ALA A 63 -9.16 5.30 -13.34
C ALA A 63 -8.72 6.71 -12.94
N LYS A 64 -9.46 7.73 -13.38
CA LYS A 64 -9.19 9.13 -13.09
C LYS A 64 -9.29 9.49 -11.59
N LYS A 65 -9.93 8.65 -10.79
CA LYS A 65 -10.05 8.86 -9.33
C LYS A 65 -8.82 8.35 -8.56
N LEU A 66 -8.00 7.52 -9.17
CA LEU A 66 -6.87 6.89 -8.48
C LEU A 66 -5.76 7.88 -8.09
N PRO A 67 -5.39 8.88 -8.94
CA PRO A 67 -4.35 9.82 -8.54
C PRO A 67 -4.63 10.54 -7.23
N SER A 68 -5.83 11.06 -7.02
CA SER A 68 -6.17 11.75 -5.77
C SER A 68 -6.30 10.78 -4.60
N ALA A 69 -6.86 9.58 -4.83
CA ALA A 69 -7.02 8.57 -3.79
C ALA A 69 -5.66 8.09 -3.25
N LEU A 70 -4.65 7.99 -4.11
CA LEU A 70 -3.31 7.50 -3.76
C LEU A 70 -2.31 8.62 -3.55
N LYS A 71 -2.68 9.87 -3.83
CA LYS A 71 -1.78 11.04 -3.79
C LYS A 71 -0.56 10.82 -4.69
N LEU A 72 -0.80 10.28 -5.88
CA LEU A 72 0.21 10.04 -6.90
C LEU A 72 -0.15 10.79 -8.18
N SER A 73 0.84 11.07 -9.01
CA SER A 73 0.62 11.77 -10.27
C SER A 73 -0.14 10.89 -11.28
N GLN A 74 -0.84 11.54 -12.21
CA GLN A 74 -1.53 10.83 -13.29
C GLN A 74 -0.60 9.92 -14.10
N PRO A 75 0.60 10.37 -14.53
CA PRO A 75 1.51 9.48 -15.25
C PRO A 75 1.96 8.26 -14.44
N THR A 76 2.18 8.44 -13.13
CA THR A 76 2.55 7.34 -12.25
C THR A 76 1.44 6.29 -12.16
N ILE A 77 0.20 6.75 -11.98
CA ILE A 77 -0.97 5.85 -11.94
C ILE A 77 -1.15 5.16 -13.30
N SER A 78 -1.03 5.90 -14.41
CA SER A 78 -1.19 5.33 -15.75
C SER A 78 -0.20 4.20 -16.00
N ARG A 79 1.07 4.38 -15.59
CA ARG A 79 2.08 3.34 -15.72
C ARG A 79 1.78 2.12 -14.86
N ALA A 80 1.36 2.34 -13.61
CA ALA A 80 1.01 1.25 -12.71
C ALA A 80 -0.20 0.47 -13.22
N VAL A 81 -1.24 1.16 -13.66
CA VAL A 81 -2.45 0.53 -14.22
C VAL A 81 -2.10 -0.30 -15.46
N SER A 82 -1.28 0.24 -16.37
CA SER A 82 -0.85 -0.50 -17.57
C SER A 82 -0.04 -1.74 -17.21
N LYS A 83 0.88 -1.64 -16.25
CA LYS A 83 1.67 -2.78 -15.78
C LYS A 83 0.78 -3.87 -15.18
N LEU A 84 -0.16 -3.48 -14.33
CA LEU A 84 -1.07 -4.43 -13.69
C LEU A 84 -2.00 -5.09 -14.70
N ALA A 85 -2.46 -4.34 -15.69
CA ALA A 85 -3.26 -4.90 -16.80
C ALA A 85 -2.45 -5.92 -17.61
N ASN A 86 -1.20 -5.61 -17.93
CA ASN A 86 -0.30 -6.52 -18.64
C ASN A 86 -0.01 -7.80 -17.87
N LEU A 87 0.04 -7.71 -16.54
CA LEU A 87 0.20 -8.89 -15.66
C LEU A 87 -1.11 -9.62 -15.42
N GLN A 88 -2.21 -9.17 -16.03
CA GLN A 88 -3.54 -9.76 -15.87
C GLN A 88 -4.06 -9.70 -14.42
N LEU A 89 -3.65 -8.69 -13.69
CA LEU A 89 -4.12 -8.44 -12.32
C LEU A 89 -5.26 -7.44 -12.28
N LEU A 90 -5.47 -6.72 -13.37
CA LEU A 90 -6.43 -5.64 -13.49
C LEU A 90 -7.10 -5.70 -14.88
N SER A 91 -8.39 -5.45 -14.93
CA SER A 91 -9.12 -5.26 -16.18
C SER A 91 -9.56 -3.81 -16.34
N ARG A 92 -9.56 -3.34 -17.59
CA ARG A 92 -9.96 -1.99 -17.97
C ARG A 92 -11.07 -2.07 -19.00
N TYR A 93 -12.09 -1.24 -18.85
CA TYR A 93 -13.17 -1.16 -19.82
C TYR A 93 -13.77 0.25 -19.82
N LYS A 94 -14.42 0.61 -20.92
CA LYS A 94 -15.11 1.90 -21.01
C LYS A 94 -16.41 1.85 -20.21
N ALA A 95 -16.74 2.94 -19.54
CA ALA A 95 -17.97 3.04 -18.76
C ALA A 95 -19.21 2.87 -19.63
N THR A 96 -19.20 3.45 -20.86
CA THR A 96 -20.21 3.27 -21.88
C THR A 96 -19.51 3.27 -23.25
N GLN A 97 -20.22 2.82 -24.31
CA GLN A 97 -19.66 2.78 -25.68
C GLN A 97 -19.10 4.11 -26.15
N ASN A 98 -19.73 5.22 -25.78
CA ASN A 98 -19.36 6.57 -26.22
C ASN A 98 -18.52 7.32 -25.19
N SER A 99 -18.19 6.69 -24.06
CA SER A 99 -17.46 7.32 -22.99
C SER A 99 -15.95 7.21 -23.20
N LYS A 100 -15.22 8.26 -22.84
CA LYS A 100 -13.77 8.21 -22.71
C LYS A 100 -13.33 7.75 -21.32
N GLU A 101 -14.29 7.60 -20.40
CA GLU A 101 -14.03 7.19 -19.03
C GLU A 101 -13.67 5.71 -18.97
N ILE A 102 -12.53 5.42 -18.39
CA ILE A 102 -12.05 4.05 -18.20
C ILE A 102 -12.35 3.63 -16.78
N ILE A 103 -13.01 2.49 -16.64
CA ILE A 103 -13.29 1.84 -15.35
C ILE A 103 -12.26 0.74 -15.13
N VAL A 104 -11.79 0.59 -13.90
CA VAL A 104 -10.85 -0.46 -13.53
C VAL A 104 -11.43 -1.36 -12.44
N ASN A 105 -11.14 -2.64 -12.56
CA ASN A 105 -11.43 -3.70 -11.59
C ASN A 105 -10.22 -4.58 -11.46
N LEU A 106 -10.05 -5.22 -10.33
CA LEU A 106 -9.10 -6.30 -10.21
C LEU A 106 -9.65 -7.58 -10.85
N THR A 107 -8.76 -8.37 -11.41
CA THR A 107 -9.07 -9.75 -11.83
C THR A 107 -9.16 -10.64 -10.59
N ASN A 108 -9.51 -11.91 -10.77
CA ASN A 108 -9.51 -12.88 -9.68
C ASN A 108 -8.13 -12.97 -9.00
N MET A 109 -7.05 -13.00 -9.77
CA MET A 109 -5.68 -13.04 -9.21
C MET A 109 -5.33 -11.72 -8.50
N GLY A 110 -5.71 -10.58 -9.07
CA GLY A 110 -5.53 -9.28 -8.42
C GLY A 110 -6.26 -9.22 -7.08
N ASN A 111 -7.48 -9.73 -7.01
CA ASN A 111 -8.24 -9.81 -5.76
C ASN A 111 -7.56 -10.72 -4.73
N GLN A 112 -6.97 -11.82 -5.15
CA GLN A 112 -6.24 -12.71 -4.25
C GLN A 112 -5.04 -12.00 -3.61
N ILE A 113 -4.27 -11.26 -4.41
CA ILE A 113 -3.14 -10.47 -3.89
C ILE A 113 -3.64 -9.38 -2.94
N ALA A 114 -4.72 -8.69 -3.30
CA ALA A 114 -5.31 -7.65 -2.46
C ALA A 114 -5.76 -8.19 -1.09
N LYS A 115 -6.33 -9.39 -1.06
CA LYS A 115 -6.76 -10.04 0.18
C LYS A 115 -5.57 -10.38 1.09
N ILE A 116 -4.47 -10.85 0.52
CA ILE A 116 -3.25 -11.13 1.29
C ILE A 116 -2.71 -9.81 1.86
N HIS A 117 -2.69 -8.75 1.05
CA HIS A 117 -2.25 -7.43 1.49
C HIS A 117 -3.16 -6.89 2.62
N ALA A 118 -4.47 -7.11 2.54
CA ALA A 118 -5.40 -6.71 3.59
C ALA A 118 -5.12 -7.43 4.90
N GLN A 119 -4.73 -8.71 4.84
CA GLN A 119 -4.31 -9.47 6.03
C GLN A 119 -3.02 -8.90 6.63
N LEU A 120 -2.09 -8.46 5.79
CA LEU A 120 -0.87 -7.79 6.26
C LEU A 120 -1.22 -6.50 7.01
N GLU A 121 -2.13 -5.69 6.48
CA GLU A 121 -2.57 -4.46 7.14
C GLU A 121 -3.16 -4.74 8.52
N ILE A 122 -4.00 -5.76 8.63
CA ILE A 122 -4.56 -6.19 9.92
C ILE A 122 -3.45 -6.60 10.88
N HIS A 123 -2.47 -7.35 10.39
CA HIS A 123 -1.33 -7.79 11.20
C HIS A 123 -0.52 -6.60 11.72
N ILE A 124 -0.26 -5.61 10.87
CA ILE A 124 0.44 -4.38 11.24
C ILE A 124 -0.35 -3.61 12.30
N ASP A 125 -1.65 -3.46 12.10
CA ASP A 125 -2.53 -2.77 13.06
C ASP A 125 -2.53 -3.45 14.42
N GLN A 126 -2.58 -4.77 14.45
CA GLN A 126 -2.54 -5.55 15.68
C GLN A 126 -1.21 -5.36 16.42
N LYS A 127 -0.10 -5.37 15.69
CA LYS A 127 1.23 -5.13 16.26
C LYS A 127 1.35 -3.71 16.82
N LEU A 128 0.87 -2.73 16.07
CA LEU A 128 0.89 -1.35 16.50
C LEU A 128 0.05 -1.16 17.76
N THR A 129 -1.17 -1.69 17.78
CA THR A 129 -2.06 -1.63 18.94
C THR A 129 -1.42 -2.29 20.16
N ALA A 130 -0.83 -3.47 20.01
CA ALA A 130 -0.17 -4.18 21.11
C ALA A 130 1.03 -3.39 21.65
N THR A 131 1.82 -2.80 20.76
CA THR A 131 2.99 -2.00 21.15
C THR A 131 2.57 -0.75 21.92
N LEU A 132 1.46 -0.11 21.51
CA LEU A 132 1.00 1.14 22.11
C LEU A 132 0.07 0.93 23.31
N ALA A 133 -0.26 -0.30 23.66
CA ALA A 133 -1.23 -0.59 24.74
C ALA A 133 -0.82 -0.02 26.11
N LYS A 134 0.48 0.10 26.38
CA LYS A 134 1.00 0.63 27.64
C LYS A 134 1.14 2.15 27.67
N TYR A 135 0.89 2.82 26.54
CA TYR A 135 0.99 4.27 26.45
C TYR A 135 -0.39 4.91 26.58
N SER A 136 -0.45 6.08 27.22
CA SER A 136 -1.71 6.81 27.36
C SER A 136 -2.14 7.45 26.03
N SER A 137 -3.41 7.80 25.93
CA SER A 137 -3.92 8.54 24.76
C SER A 137 -3.19 9.86 24.58
N GLU A 138 -2.84 10.55 25.69
CA GLU A 138 -2.07 11.79 25.64
C GLU A 138 -0.69 11.57 25.05
N GLU A 139 0.02 10.52 25.49
CA GLU A 139 1.34 10.19 24.95
C GLU A 139 1.29 9.86 23.46
N ILE A 140 0.29 9.08 23.05
CA ILE A 140 0.09 8.72 21.64
C ILE A 140 -0.20 9.97 20.80
N ASN A 141 -1.03 10.89 21.32
CA ASN A 141 -1.36 12.13 20.64
C ASN A 141 -0.11 13.02 20.50
N GLN A 142 0.75 13.06 21.50
CA GLN A 142 2.01 13.81 21.43
C GLN A 142 2.94 13.27 20.34
N VAL A 143 3.09 11.96 20.25
CA VAL A 143 3.89 11.32 19.21
C VAL A 143 3.30 11.62 17.83
N THR A 144 2.00 11.51 17.71
CA THR A 144 1.29 11.82 16.46
C THR A 144 1.57 13.25 16.01
N GLU A 145 1.47 14.21 16.92
CA GLU A 145 1.73 15.62 16.63
C GLU A 145 3.16 15.85 16.15
N VAL A 146 4.14 15.25 16.84
CA VAL A 146 5.56 15.35 16.45
C VAL A 146 5.78 14.80 15.04
N LEU A 147 5.25 13.62 14.76
CA LEU A 147 5.39 12.97 13.45
C LEU A 147 4.76 13.80 12.34
N GLN A 148 3.58 14.38 12.59
CA GLN A 148 2.90 15.24 11.62
C GLN A 148 3.72 16.50 11.32
N LYS A 149 4.34 17.11 12.32
CA LYS A 149 5.21 18.27 12.13
C LYS A 149 6.47 17.92 11.35
N LEU A 150 7.07 16.77 11.64
CA LEU A 150 8.27 16.31 10.93
C LEU A 150 7.98 15.99 9.46
N SER A 151 6.79 15.50 9.16
CA SER A 151 6.42 15.16 7.77
C SER A 151 6.28 16.37 6.86
N LYS A 152 6.21 17.58 7.42
CA LYS A 152 6.09 18.83 6.65
C LYS A 152 7.45 19.53 6.42
N VAL A 153 8.52 18.96 6.92
CA VAL A 153 9.87 19.51 6.78
C VAL A 153 10.47 19.15 5.42
#